data_6ec53b4dfa69456d903dd31d587b3645
#
_entry.id   6ec53b4dfa69456d903dd31d587b3645
#
_cell.length_a   1.000
_cell.length_b   1.000
_cell.length_c   1.000
_cell.angle_alpha   90.00
_cell.angle_beta   90.00
_cell.angle_gamma   90.00
#
_symmetry.space_group_name_H-M   'P 1'
#
loop_
_entity.id
_entity.type
_entity.pdbx_description
1 polymer ?
#
loop_
_entity_poly.entity_id
_entity_poly.type
_entity_poly.pdbx_seq_one_letter_code
_entity_poly.pdbx_strand_id
1 'polypeptide(L)'
;MTVNTRPVGLLTLQGDYEKHRQAFAALGRATRGVRRPAELAEVSCLVIPGGESTTLSRLIDRAGLREPLRAFAAERPVMGTCAGLIMLARRLDGEGPPDHGVRTLDLMDCTVRRNAYGRQIDSFTAPVGLDGLGGSGEPFAAVFIRAPRITATGPDAEVVARHDGEPVAVRQGRLLGLTFHPELTADLRIHQAFLDLAR
;
A
#
# COMPACT_ATOMS: atom_id res chain seq x y z
N MET A 1 12.51 -6.53 -24.79
CA MET A 1 11.69 -5.93 -23.70
C MET A 1 12.46 -4.73 -23.18
N THR A 2 11.98 -3.53 -23.40
CA THR A 2 12.60 -2.30 -22.87
C THR A 2 12.44 -2.28 -21.36
N VAL A 3 13.56 -2.40 -20.64
CA VAL A 3 13.58 -2.24 -19.18
C VAL A 3 13.05 -0.83 -18.88
N ASN A 4 11.96 -0.72 -18.17
CA ASN A 4 11.42 0.57 -17.74
C ASN A 4 12.44 1.22 -16.79
N THR A 5 13.18 2.21 -17.28
CA THR A 5 14.27 2.87 -16.55
C THR A 5 13.78 3.96 -15.58
N ARG A 6 12.47 4.28 -15.59
CA ARG A 6 11.92 5.29 -14.68
C ARG A 6 12.00 4.80 -13.23
N PRO A 7 12.30 5.69 -12.28
CA PRO A 7 12.37 5.33 -10.85
C PRO A 7 11.01 4.91 -10.29
N VAL A 8 11.05 4.23 -9.16
CA VAL A 8 9.86 3.98 -8.32
C VAL A 8 9.48 5.28 -7.63
N GLY A 9 8.21 5.69 -7.76
CA GLY A 9 7.66 6.81 -7.02
C GLY A 9 7.39 6.45 -5.56
N LEU A 10 7.72 7.34 -4.66
CA LEU A 10 7.32 7.26 -3.25
C LEU A 10 6.50 8.50 -2.92
N LEU A 11 5.26 8.33 -2.45
CA LEU A 11 4.45 9.47 -2.00
C LEU A 11 5.04 10.03 -0.70
N THR A 12 5.78 11.15 -0.80
CA THR A 12 6.56 11.71 0.30
C THR A 12 5.85 12.89 0.98
N LEU A 13 4.52 12.80 1.12
CA LEU A 13 3.72 13.78 1.86
C LEU A 13 3.82 13.56 3.37
N GLN A 14 3.78 12.29 3.80
CA GLN A 14 3.82 11.87 5.20
C GLN A 14 4.08 10.36 5.23
N GLY A 15 4.62 9.84 6.35
CA GLY A 15 4.81 8.40 6.57
C GLY A 15 6.26 7.93 6.36
N ASP A 16 6.49 6.63 6.52
CA ASP A 16 7.83 6.04 6.49
C ASP A 16 8.29 5.65 5.07
N TYR A 17 8.31 6.61 4.18
CA TYR A 17 8.79 6.42 2.80
C TYR A 17 10.29 6.13 2.72
N GLU A 18 11.07 6.53 3.73
CA GLU A 18 12.52 6.33 3.75
C GLU A 18 12.90 4.85 3.81
N LYS A 19 12.16 4.03 4.57
CA LYS A 19 12.35 2.59 4.64
C LYS A 19 12.04 1.91 3.30
N HIS A 20 10.99 2.34 2.61
CA HIS A 20 10.73 1.88 1.23
C HIS A 20 11.86 2.25 0.28
N ARG A 21 12.43 3.47 0.42
CA ARG A 21 13.59 3.89 -0.39
C ARG A 21 14.77 2.95 -0.20
N GLN A 22 15.07 2.57 1.05
CA GLN A 22 16.14 1.64 1.37
C GLN A 22 15.88 0.24 0.77
N ALA A 23 14.65 -0.27 0.87
CA ALA A 23 14.27 -1.56 0.30
C ALA A 23 14.44 -1.57 -1.24
N PHE A 24 13.99 -0.55 -1.95
CA PHE A 24 14.19 -0.46 -3.40
C PHE A 24 15.65 -0.26 -3.79
N ALA A 25 16.43 0.49 -3.00
CA ALA A 25 17.88 0.64 -3.23
C ALA A 25 18.60 -0.71 -3.11
N ALA A 26 18.22 -1.55 -2.14
CA ALA A 26 18.76 -2.90 -1.99
C ALA A 26 18.40 -3.82 -3.19
N LEU A 27 17.28 -3.54 -3.88
CA LEU A 27 16.91 -4.20 -5.16
C LEU A 27 17.53 -3.54 -6.40
N GLY A 28 18.47 -2.59 -6.22
CA GLY A 28 19.12 -1.88 -7.32
C GLY A 28 18.17 -0.93 -8.08
N ARG A 29 17.07 -0.49 -7.46
CA ARG A 29 16.07 0.39 -8.08
C ARG A 29 16.16 1.80 -7.54
N ALA A 30 16.30 2.77 -8.44
CA ALA A 30 16.20 4.18 -8.09
C ALA A 30 14.78 4.53 -7.66
N THR A 31 14.67 5.47 -6.71
CA THR A 31 13.39 6.00 -6.23
C THR A 31 13.32 7.51 -6.42
N ARG A 32 12.09 8.04 -6.51
CA ARG A 32 11.81 9.48 -6.58
C ARG A 32 10.64 9.84 -5.65
N GLY A 33 10.83 10.87 -4.86
CA GLY A 33 9.73 11.44 -4.05
C GLY A 33 8.67 12.11 -4.94
N VAL A 34 7.40 11.88 -4.62
CA VAL A 34 6.25 12.48 -5.30
C VAL A 34 5.49 13.32 -4.26
N ARG A 35 5.37 14.62 -4.53
CA ARG A 35 4.64 15.61 -3.72
C ARG A 35 3.71 16.48 -4.56
N ARG A 36 3.89 16.48 -5.88
CA ARG A 36 3.13 17.31 -6.83
C ARG A 36 2.69 16.46 -8.03
N PRO A 37 1.56 16.81 -8.67
CA PRO A 37 1.03 16.07 -9.81
C PRO A 37 2.02 15.83 -10.95
N ALA A 38 2.82 16.82 -11.30
CA ALA A 38 3.78 16.72 -12.41
C ALA A 38 4.84 15.61 -12.19
N GLU A 39 5.18 15.31 -10.93
CA GLU A 39 6.20 14.31 -10.59
C GLU A 39 5.72 12.87 -10.86
N LEU A 40 4.41 12.64 -10.95
CA LEU A 40 3.85 11.33 -11.33
C LEU A 40 4.25 10.90 -12.74
N ALA A 41 4.45 11.84 -13.67
CA ALA A 41 4.88 11.53 -15.04
C ALA A 41 6.29 10.91 -15.10
N GLU A 42 7.11 11.13 -14.07
CA GLU A 42 8.52 10.78 -14.03
C GLU A 42 8.79 9.42 -13.37
N VAL A 43 7.77 8.73 -12.87
CA VAL A 43 7.91 7.45 -12.15
C VAL A 43 7.19 6.31 -12.87
N SER A 44 7.67 5.08 -12.69
CA SER A 44 7.09 3.90 -13.34
C SER A 44 5.93 3.27 -12.58
N CYS A 45 5.96 3.36 -11.27
CA CYS A 45 4.99 2.84 -10.31
C CYS A 45 5.05 3.70 -9.06
N LEU A 46 4.11 3.55 -8.13
CA LEU A 46 4.03 4.40 -6.94
C LEU A 46 3.80 3.58 -5.66
N VAL A 47 4.49 3.94 -4.59
CA VAL A 47 4.18 3.47 -3.24
C VAL A 47 3.51 4.58 -2.44
N ILE A 48 2.38 4.27 -1.82
CA ILE A 48 1.71 5.09 -0.81
C ILE A 48 2.05 4.46 0.54
N PRO A 49 2.97 5.06 1.33
CA PRO A 49 3.48 4.45 2.55
C PRO A 49 2.46 4.47 3.68
N GLY A 50 2.77 3.72 4.72
CA GLY A 50 2.08 3.80 6.01
C GLY A 50 2.22 5.16 6.68
N GLY A 51 1.36 5.41 7.67
CA GLY A 51 1.35 6.66 8.41
C GLY A 51 -0.03 6.93 9.03
N GLU A 52 -0.38 8.22 9.21
CA GLU A 52 -1.70 8.62 9.72
C GLU A 52 -2.64 8.96 8.54
N SER A 53 -3.68 8.15 8.35
CA SER A 53 -4.54 8.20 7.17
C SER A 53 -5.36 9.49 7.03
N THR A 54 -5.79 10.11 8.14
CA THR A 54 -6.52 11.40 8.08
C THR A 54 -5.62 12.52 7.60
N THR A 55 -4.39 12.58 8.13
CA THR A 55 -3.37 13.55 7.69
C THR A 55 -3.00 13.31 6.23
N LEU A 56 -2.77 12.06 5.83
CA LEU A 56 -2.42 11.70 4.47
C LEU A 56 -3.53 12.11 3.49
N SER A 57 -4.80 11.84 3.82
CA SER A 57 -5.96 12.25 2.99
C SER A 57 -6.00 13.76 2.78
N ARG A 58 -5.82 14.55 3.85
CA ARG A 58 -5.80 16.01 3.77
C ARG A 58 -4.62 16.56 2.97
N LEU A 59 -3.44 15.95 3.12
CA LEU A 59 -2.25 16.35 2.36
C LEU A 59 -2.38 16.03 0.88
N ILE A 60 -2.97 14.90 0.50
CA ILE A 60 -3.29 14.55 -0.88
C ILE A 60 -4.21 15.62 -1.49
N ASP A 61 -5.26 16.05 -0.77
CA ASP A 61 -6.17 17.09 -1.25
C ASP A 61 -5.46 18.45 -1.39
N ARG A 62 -4.69 18.86 -0.38
CA ARG A 62 -3.94 20.12 -0.41
C ARG A 62 -2.90 20.18 -1.54
N ALA A 63 -2.29 19.06 -1.86
CA ALA A 63 -1.31 18.97 -2.94
C ALA A 63 -1.95 18.84 -4.33
N GLY A 64 -3.28 18.79 -4.45
CA GLY A 64 -4.00 18.57 -5.70
C GLY A 64 -3.73 17.20 -6.33
N LEU A 65 -3.36 16.20 -5.52
CA LEU A 65 -2.90 14.90 -6.00
C LEU A 65 -4.03 13.87 -6.17
N ARG A 66 -5.24 14.11 -5.66
CA ARG A 66 -6.29 13.09 -5.62
C ARG A 66 -6.65 12.54 -7.00
N GLU A 67 -7.08 13.40 -7.92
CA GLU A 67 -7.43 12.97 -9.27
C GLU A 67 -6.19 12.52 -10.09
N PRO A 68 -5.02 13.20 -10.02
CA PRO A 68 -3.80 12.67 -10.63
C PRO A 68 -3.38 11.27 -10.14
N LEU A 69 -3.57 10.95 -8.85
CA LEU A 69 -3.31 9.60 -8.32
C LEU A 69 -4.29 8.57 -8.86
N ARG A 70 -5.57 8.92 -8.99
CA ARG A 70 -6.58 8.05 -9.61
C ARG A 70 -6.24 7.77 -11.08
N ALA A 71 -5.91 8.79 -11.85
CA ALA A 71 -5.50 8.64 -13.24
C ALA A 71 -4.22 7.79 -13.37
N PHE A 72 -3.24 8.02 -12.49
CA PHE A 72 -2.00 7.24 -12.45
C PHE A 72 -2.28 5.75 -12.18
N ALA A 73 -3.11 5.44 -11.21
CA ALA A 73 -3.44 4.07 -10.80
C ALA A 73 -4.24 3.29 -11.84
N ALA A 74 -4.94 3.96 -12.74
CA ALA A 74 -5.61 3.32 -13.87
C ALA A 74 -4.64 2.72 -14.89
N GLU A 75 -3.42 3.27 -14.98
CA GLU A 75 -2.44 2.88 -16.00
C GLU A 75 -1.20 2.20 -15.42
N ARG A 76 -0.83 2.52 -14.17
CA ARG A 76 0.44 2.14 -13.55
C ARG A 76 0.27 1.50 -12.18
N PRO A 77 1.18 0.61 -11.80
CA PRO A 77 1.11 -0.06 -10.51
C PRO A 77 1.18 0.91 -9.32
N VAL A 78 0.35 0.61 -8.31
CA VAL A 78 0.38 1.32 -7.03
C VAL A 78 0.35 0.30 -5.89
N MET A 79 1.27 0.47 -4.94
CA MET A 79 1.28 -0.29 -3.68
C MET A 79 0.91 0.64 -2.52
N GLY A 80 -0.04 0.21 -1.69
CA GLY A 80 -0.40 0.90 -0.44
C GLY A 80 -0.11 0.02 0.77
N THR A 81 0.68 0.53 1.73
CA THR A 81 0.96 -0.15 3.00
C THR A 81 0.26 0.54 4.15
N CYS A 82 -0.41 -0.21 5.04
CA CYS A 82 -1.11 0.31 6.23
C CYS A 82 -2.05 1.50 5.87
N ALA A 83 -1.69 2.74 6.16
CA ALA A 83 -2.46 3.92 5.77
C ALA A 83 -2.61 4.05 4.24
N GLY A 84 -1.63 3.59 3.48
CA GLY A 84 -1.68 3.54 2.02
C GLY A 84 -2.79 2.61 1.51
N LEU A 85 -2.99 1.43 2.14
CA LEU A 85 -4.13 0.57 1.85
C LEU A 85 -5.46 1.27 2.13
N ILE A 86 -5.56 1.99 3.27
CA ILE A 86 -6.75 2.77 3.61
C ILE A 86 -7.06 3.78 2.49
N MET A 87 -6.03 4.43 1.95
CA MET A 87 -6.21 5.38 0.83
C MET A 87 -6.66 4.69 -0.46
N LEU A 88 -6.23 3.45 -0.73
CA LEU A 88 -6.64 2.71 -1.93
C LEU A 88 -8.07 2.15 -1.84
N ALA A 89 -8.55 1.84 -0.64
CA ALA A 89 -9.83 1.17 -0.43
C ALA A 89 -11.02 1.95 -0.99
N ARG A 90 -12.02 1.22 -1.48
CA ARG A 90 -13.30 1.77 -1.92
C ARG A 90 -14.16 2.20 -0.75
N ARG A 91 -14.18 1.42 0.33
CA ARG A 91 -15.03 1.67 1.50
C ARG A 91 -14.24 1.60 2.80
N LEU A 92 -14.65 2.43 3.74
CA LEU A 92 -14.21 2.35 5.13
C LEU A 92 -15.36 1.86 6.00
N ASP A 93 -15.01 1.00 6.97
CA ASP A 93 -15.93 0.40 7.93
C ASP A 93 -15.49 0.77 9.35
N GLY A 94 -16.45 0.83 10.31
CA GLY A 94 -16.19 1.09 11.72
C GLY A 94 -17.17 2.10 12.32
N GLU A 95 -17.03 2.36 13.63
CA GLU A 95 -17.83 3.33 14.35
C GLU A 95 -17.40 4.77 14.01
N GLY A 96 -18.36 5.67 13.83
CA GLY A 96 -18.11 7.08 13.56
C GLY A 96 -18.75 7.57 12.25
N PRO A 97 -18.40 8.78 11.79
CA PRO A 97 -18.87 9.31 10.51
C PRO A 97 -18.51 8.39 9.35
N PRO A 98 -19.32 8.29 8.28
CA PRO A 98 -19.09 7.36 7.15
C PRO A 98 -17.70 7.46 6.54
N ASP A 99 -17.11 8.63 6.52
CA ASP A 99 -15.78 8.89 5.96
C ASP A 99 -14.66 8.90 7.00
N HIS A 100 -15.00 8.86 8.30
CA HIS A 100 -14.05 8.96 9.42
C HIS A 100 -13.03 10.11 9.26
N GLY A 101 -13.39 11.17 8.51
CA GLY A 101 -12.50 12.26 8.13
C GLY A 101 -11.41 11.86 7.12
N VAL A 102 -11.58 10.74 6.43
CA VAL A 102 -10.67 10.23 5.38
C VAL A 102 -11.45 10.08 4.08
N ARG A 103 -11.08 10.83 3.07
CA ARG A 103 -11.49 10.58 1.68
C ARG A 103 -10.50 9.60 1.05
N THR A 104 -10.96 8.40 0.71
CA THR A 104 -10.14 7.42 0.01
C THR A 104 -9.92 7.80 -1.46
N LEU A 105 -9.08 7.07 -2.16
CA LEU A 105 -8.92 7.18 -3.61
C LEU A 105 -9.95 6.34 -4.39
N ASP A 106 -10.70 5.48 -3.70
CA ASP A 106 -11.75 4.63 -4.30
C ASP A 106 -11.24 3.82 -5.51
N LEU A 107 -10.14 3.12 -5.32
CA LEU A 107 -9.43 2.41 -6.39
C LEU A 107 -9.53 0.88 -6.27
N MET A 108 -9.60 0.36 -5.04
CA MET A 108 -9.54 -1.07 -4.74
C MET A 108 -10.87 -1.55 -4.15
N ASP A 109 -11.46 -2.58 -4.74
CA ASP A 109 -12.76 -3.12 -4.32
C ASP A 109 -12.66 -3.92 -3.01
N CYS A 110 -12.28 -3.21 -1.96
CA CYS A 110 -12.23 -3.73 -0.60
C CYS A 110 -12.83 -2.74 0.40
N THR A 111 -13.25 -3.28 1.53
CA THR A 111 -13.69 -2.52 2.72
C THR A 111 -12.63 -2.68 3.80
N VAL A 112 -12.22 -1.56 4.38
CA VAL A 112 -11.16 -1.53 5.37
C VAL A 112 -11.64 -0.87 6.65
N ARG A 113 -11.41 -1.53 7.80
CA ARG A 113 -11.62 -0.98 9.13
C ARG A 113 -10.33 -0.41 9.67
N ARG A 114 -10.37 0.87 10.06
CA ARG A 114 -9.26 1.56 10.70
C ARG A 114 -9.21 1.21 12.18
N ASN A 115 -8.01 1.26 12.78
CA ASN A 115 -7.80 1.05 14.23
C ASN A 115 -8.49 -0.22 14.77
N ALA A 116 -8.46 -1.30 13.99
CA ALA A 116 -9.27 -2.49 14.25
C ALA A 116 -8.75 -3.35 15.41
N TYR A 117 -7.55 -3.10 15.92
CA TYR A 117 -6.92 -3.83 17.03
C TYR A 117 -7.10 -3.14 18.40
N GLY A 118 -8.10 -2.26 18.53
CA GLY A 118 -8.45 -1.62 19.81
C GLY A 118 -7.56 -0.45 20.22
N ARG A 119 -7.75 0.06 21.44
CA ARG A 119 -6.94 1.15 22.02
C ARG A 119 -5.56 0.70 22.49
N GLN A 120 -5.36 -0.57 22.69
CA GLN A 120 -4.06 -1.16 23.01
C GLN A 120 -3.31 -1.43 21.73
N ILE A 121 -2.20 -0.80 21.61
CA ILE A 121 -1.31 -0.71 20.47
C ILE A 121 -0.53 -2.00 20.41
N ASP A 122 -1.06 -2.99 19.80
CA ASP A 122 -0.29 -4.19 19.56
C ASP A 122 0.40 -4.05 18.20
N SER A 123 1.66 -3.64 18.28
CA SER A 123 2.61 -3.89 17.20
C SER A 123 3.11 -5.31 17.39
N PHE A 124 2.95 -6.15 16.38
CA PHE A 124 3.40 -7.53 16.41
C PHE A 124 3.98 -7.94 15.06
N THR A 125 4.76 -9.01 15.08
CA THR A 125 5.26 -9.65 13.88
C THR A 125 4.63 -11.03 13.77
N ALA A 126 4.14 -11.38 12.59
CA ALA A 126 3.52 -12.66 12.34
C ALA A 126 3.97 -13.28 11.01
N PRO A 127 4.04 -14.62 10.90
CA PRO A 127 4.31 -15.28 9.64
C PRO A 127 3.12 -15.17 8.70
N VAL A 128 3.38 -14.80 7.44
CA VAL A 128 2.38 -14.69 6.37
C VAL A 128 2.89 -15.42 5.14
N GLY A 129 2.08 -16.32 4.60
CA GLY A 129 2.36 -16.97 3.31
C GLY A 129 2.22 -15.98 2.17
N LEU A 130 3.14 -16.01 1.20
CA LEU A 130 3.16 -15.15 0.02
C LEU A 130 2.76 -15.87 -1.27
N ASP A 131 2.03 -16.98 -1.19
CA ASP A 131 1.70 -17.82 -2.36
C ASP A 131 0.97 -17.04 -3.45
N GLY A 132 0.07 -16.14 -3.08
CA GLY A 132 -0.64 -15.24 -4.01
C GLY A 132 0.22 -14.11 -4.60
N LEU A 133 1.46 -13.95 -4.13
CA LEU A 133 2.42 -12.95 -4.62
C LEU A 133 3.62 -13.58 -5.34
N GLY A 134 3.49 -14.88 -5.72
CA GLY A 134 4.57 -15.60 -6.40
C GLY A 134 5.72 -16.03 -5.49
N GLY A 135 5.55 -15.89 -4.18
CA GLY A 135 6.50 -16.38 -3.17
C GLY A 135 6.16 -17.83 -2.82
N SER A 136 7.11 -18.75 -3.03
CA SER A 136 7.05 -20.11 -2.51
C SER A 136 8.07 -20.29 -1.40
N GLY A 137 7.73 -21.00 -0.34
CA GLY A 137 8.67 -21.38 0.69
C GLY A 137 8.45 -20.68 2.04
N GLU A 138 9.49 -20.12 2.60
CA GLU A 138 9.48 -19.53 3.94
C GLU A 138 8.43 -18.43 4.11
N PRO A 139 7.64 -18.44 5.20
CA PRO A 139 6.70 -17.37 5.50
C PRO A 139 7.41 -16.02 5.61
N PHE A 140 6.73 -14.97 5.19
CA PHE A 140 7.16 -13.59 5.35
C PHE A 140 6.89 -13.11 6.78
N ALA A 141 7.89 -12.55 7.46
CA ALA A 141 7.72 -11.98 8.80
C ALA A 141 7.05 -10.59 8.70
N ALA A 142 5.72 -10.58 8.61
CA ALA A 142 4.95 -9.36 8.44
C ALA A 142 4.88 -8.55 9.74
N VAL A 143 5.25 -7.27 9.68
CA VAL A 143 5.22 -6.34 10.82
C VAL A 143 3.93 -5.53 10.78
N PHE A 144 3.10 -5.70 11.79
CA PHE A 144 1.83 -5.00 11.98
C PHE A 144 1.99 -3.90 13.02
N ILE A 145 1.62 -2.66 12.69
CA ILE A 145 1.65 -1.51 13.60
C ILE A 145 0.32 -0.79 13.50
N ARG A 146 -0.53 -0.87 14.52
CA ARG A 146 -1.89 -0.30 14.50
C ARG A 146 -2.60 -0.59 13.18
N ALA A 147 -2.44 -1.82 12.71
CA ALA A 147 -2.80 -2.21 11.36
C ALA A 147 -4.31 -2.06 11.10
N PRO A 148 -4.72 -1.65 9.91
CA PRO A 148 -6.10 -1.76 9.48
C PRO A 148 -6.47 -3.23 9.25
N ARG A 149 -7.77 -3.55 9.25
CA ARG A 149 -8.30 -4.87 8.85
C ARG A 149 -9.05 -4.74 7.53
N ILE A 150 -8.87 -5.68 6.64
CA ILE A 150 -9.71 -5.85 5.47
C ILE A 150 -10.93 -6.65 5.91
N THR A 151 -12.10 -6.02 5.95
CA THR A 151 -13.35 -6.63 6.45
C THR A 151 -14.18 -7.26 5.34
N ALA A 152 -13.99 -6.83 4.09
CA ALA A 152 -14.58 -7.44 2.92
C ALA A 152 -13.76 -7.15 1.66
N THR A 153 -13.86 -8.05 0.68
CA THR A 153 -13.37 -7.86 -0.68
C THR A 153 -14.52 -8.09 -1.65
N GLY A 154 -14.61 -7.23 -2.68
CA GLY A 154 -15.52 -7.46 -3.79
C GLY A 154 -14.89 -8.36 -4.87
N PRO A 155 -15.62 -8.62 -5.96
CA PRO A 155 -15.21 -9.58 -6.99
C PRO A 155 -13.94 -9.16 -7.74
N ASP A 156 -13.60 -7.87 -7.77
CA ASP A 156 -12.44 -7.36 -8.49
C ASP A 156 -11.13 -7.48 -7.68
N ALA A 157 -11.23 -7.69 -6.36
CA ALA A 157 -10.09 -7.74 -5.45
C ALA A 157 -9.79 -9.18 -4.99
N GLU A 158 -8.61 -9.67 -5.33
CA GLU A 158 -8.10 -10.99 -4.94
C GLU A 158 -7.35 -10.90 -3.61
N VAL A 159 -7.66 -11.78 -2.66
CA VAL A 159 -6.88 -11.94 -1.43
C VAL A 159 -5.62 -12.75 -1.76
N VAL A 160 -4.46 -12.14 -1.63
CA VAL A 160 -3.15 -12.73 -1.98
C VAL A 160 -2.31 -13.14 -0.77
N ALA A 161 -2.72 -12.76 0.44
CA ALA A 161 -2.13 -13.26 1.68
C ALA A 161 -3.13 -13.19 2.84
N ARG A 162 -3.02 -14.17 3.77
CA ARG A 162 -3.83 -14.26 4.98
C ARG A 162 -2.96 -14.47 6.22
N HIS A 163 -3.47 -13.98 7.34
CA HIS A 163 -2.96 -14.29 8.67
C HIS A 163 -4.14 -14.71 9.55
N ASP A 164 -4.06 -15.87 10.18
CA ASP A 164 -5.14 -16.46 11.00
C ASP A 164 -6.51 -16.46 10.29
N GLY A 165 -6.50 -16.76 8.99
CA GLY A 165 -7.70 -16.77 8.15
C GLY A 165 -8.16 -15.40 7.66
N GLU A 166 -7.66 -14.28 8.22
CA GLU A 166 -8.02 -12.93 7.83
C GLU A 166 -7.19 -12.42 6.63
N PRO A 167 -7.80 -11.69 5.69
CA PRO A 167 -7.06 -11.05 4.62
C PRO A 167 -6.08 -10.01 5.15
N VAL A 168 -4.80 -10.09 4.79
CA VAL A 168 -3.77 -9.11 5.15
C VAL A 168 -3.10 -8.48 3.94
N ALA A 169 -3.30 -9.08 2.74
CA ALA A 169 -2.91 -8.47 1.48
C ALA A 169 -3.96 -8.76 0.41
N VAL A 170 -4.22 -7.76 -0.42
CA VAL A 170 -5.15 -7.83 -1.55
C VAL A 170 -4.50 -7.26 -2.80
N ARG A 171 -4.85 -7.84 -3.94
CA ARG A 171 -4.45 -7.38 -5.27
C ARG A 171 -5.67 -7.13 -6.14
N GLN A 172 -5.65 -6.07 -6.94
CA GLN A 172 -6.62 -5.82 -7.98
C GLN A 172 -5.89 -5.29 -9.21
N GLY A 173 -5.73 -6.16 -10.21
CA GLY A 173 -4.91 -5.83 -11.36
C GLY A 173 -3.48 -5.44 -10.98
N ARG A 174 -3.13 -4.17 -11.16
CA ARG A 174 -1.82 -3.59 -10.82
C ARG A 174 -1.76 -2.91 -9.45
N LEU A 175 -2.83 -3.00 -8.68
CA LEU A 175 -2.89 -2.44 -7.33
C LEU A 175 -2.56 -3.52 -6.31
N LEU A 176 -1.72 -3.20 -5.33
CA LEU A 176 -1.36 -4.08 -4.21
C LEU A 176 -1.60 -3.33 -2.90
N GLY A 177 -2.45 -3.88 -2.05
CA GLY A 177 -2.79 -3.32 -0.74
C GLY A 177 -2.36 -4.25 0.39
N LEU A 178 -1.64 -3.74 1.37
CA LEU A 178 -1.09 -4.49 2.50
C LEU A 178 -1.53 -3.85 3.82
N THR A 179 -1.97 -4.66 4.79
CA THR A 179 -2.29 -4.17 6.14
C THR A 179 -1.05 -3.95 7.00
N PHE A 180 0.08 -4.51 6.61
CA PHE A 180 1.34 -4.54 7.35
C PHE A 180 2.44 -3.71 6.64
N HIS A 181 3.61 -3.64 7.26
CA HIS A 181 4.76 -2.84 6.86
C HIS A 181 5.91 -3.72 6.33
N PRO A 182 5.96 -4.02 5.02
CA PRO A 182 7.03 -4.83 4.44
C PRO A 182 8.39 -4.11 4.48
N GLU A 183 8.38 -2.79 4.56
CA GLU A 183 9.58 -1.95 4.62
C GLU A 183 10.34 -2.04 5.95
N LEU A 184 9.73 -2.64 6.98
CA LEU A 184 10.35 -2.80 8.30
C LEU A 184 11.08 -4.14 8.46
N THR A 185 11.21 -4.90 7.38
CA THR A 185 11.95 -6.18 7.37
C THR A 185 13.11 -6.12 6.38
N ALA A 186 14.06 -7.05 6.51
CA ALA A 186 15.10 -7.24 5.51
C ALA A 186 14.64 -8.08 4.31
N ASP A 187 13.44 -8.64 4.37
CA ASP A 187 12.87 -9.48 3.32
C ASP A 187 12.26 -8.60 2.20
N LEU A 188 12.87 -8.65 1.05
CA LEU A 188 12.52 -7.79 -0.09
C LEU A 188 11.48 -8.42 -1.04
N ARG A 189 10.96 -9.62 -0.76
CA ARG A 189 10.05 -10.34 -1.65
C ARG A 189 8.80 -9.54 -2.02
N ILE A 190 8.21 -8.79 -1.09
CA ILE A 190 7.04 -7.94 -1.37
C ILE A 190 7.40 -6.79 -2.32
N HIS A 191 8.53 -6.12 -2.08
CA HIS A 191 8.98 -5.04 -2.96
C HIS A 191 9.34 -5.57 -4.35
N GLN A 192 9.93 -6.77 -4.43
CA GLN A 192 10.20 -7.42 -5.71
C GLN A 192 8.92 -7.79 -6.44
N ALA A 193 7.94 -8.42 -5.76
CA ALA A 193 6.64 -8.75 -6.34
C ALA A 193 5.93 -7.50 -6.88
N PHE A 194 5.99 -6.37 -6.17
CA PHE A 194 5.46 -5.11 -6.65
C PHE A 194 6.18 -4.60 -7.91
N LEU A 195 7.51 -4.72 -7.99
CA LEU A 195 8.26 -4.37 -9.20
C LEU A 195 7.89 -5.26 -10.40
N ASP A 196 7.52 -6.50 -10.16
CA ASP A 196 7.10 -7.42 -11.22
C ASP A 196 5.73 -7.04 -11.81
N LEU A 197 4.86 -6.39 -11.04
CA LEU A 197 3.61 -5.77 -11.56
C LEU A 197 3.89 -4.56 -12.47
N ALA A 198 5.08 -3.97 -12.39
CA ALA A 198 5.47 -2.78 -13.17
C ALA A 198 6.19 -3.11 -14.48
N ARG A 199 6.35 -4.40 -14.78
CA ARG A 199 6.90 -4.89 -16.05
C ARG A 199 5.79 -5.07 -17.08
#